data_a2f968e590f0191752674b47342605e7
#
_entry.id   a2f968e590f0191752674b47342605e7
#
_cell.length_a   1.000
_cell.length_b   1.000
_cell.length_c   1.000
_cell.angle_alpha   90.00
_cell.angle_beta   90.00
_cell.angle_gamma   90.00
#
_symmetry.space_group_name_H-M   'P 1'
#
loop_
_entity.id
_entity.type
_entity.pdbx_description
1 polymer ?
#
loop_
_entity_poly.entity_id
_entity_poly.type
_entity_poly.pdbx_seq_one_letter_code
_entity_poly.pdbx_strand_id
1 'polypeptide(L)'
;MKKKHSIRIDRKKLHPWLNYKLGLLLKECEKNGIYLIITEGLRTKAYQDSLYAQGRTKPGVIVTNAPGNSYSSQHQWGIAFDIAINDSKLLYNDKLIRKVAKIAKSKKVGLKWGGNWKSIVDNLHFYLGKWGSTTKKLKKTYGYFDKFKKTWTGKLRCNTYLRKGRLFTSKKLMTIQKGETVRILCKSKVSRVAKI
;
A
#
# COMPACT_ATOMS: atom_id res chain seq x y z
N MET A 1 24.69 13.41 9.09
CA MET A 1 23.24 13.60 8.78
C MET A 1 22.41 12.51 9.43
N LYS A 2 21.26 12.83 10.09
CA LYS A 2 20.35 11.82 10.62
C LYS A 2 19.80 10.95 9.47
N LYS A 3 19.97 9.64 9.54
CA LYS A 3 19.34 8.71 8.57
C LYS A 3 17.82 8.86 8.67
N LYS A 4 17.11 8.84 7.53
CA LYS A 4 15.63 8.94 7.45
C LYS A 4 15.09 8.05 6.35
N HIS A 5 13.78 7.75 6.40
CA HIS A 5 13.09 7.07 5.28
C HIS A 5 13.00 8.00 4.06
N SER A 6 13.01 7.40 2.87
CA SER A 6 12.76 8.08 1.59
C SER A 6 11.48 7.53 0.96
N ILE A 7 10.54 8.40 0.59
CA ILE A 7 9.27 8.02 -0.01
C ILE A 7 9.24 8.55 -1.43
N ARG A 8 9.38 7.65 -2.41
CA ARG A 8 9.41 7.98 -3.84
C ARG A 8 8.06 7.82 -4.53
N ILE A 9 7.01 7.56 -3.77
CA ILE A 9 5.65 7.33 -4.26
C ILE A 9 4.67 8.34 -3.70
N ASP A 10 3.55 8.55 -4.40
CA ASP A 10 2.40 9.24 -3.84
C ASP A 10 1.58 8.28 -2.95
N ARG A 11 1.79 8.38 -1.64
CA ARG A 11 1.09 7.57 -0.64
C ARG A 11 -0.44 7.76 -0.65
N LYS A 12 -0.94 8.90 -1.16
CA LYS A 12 -2.39 9.16 -1.30
C LYS A 12 -3.05 8.25 -2.34
N LYS A 13 -2.28 7.68 -3.26
CA LYS A 13 -2.77 6.73 -4.27
C LYS A 13 -2.88 5.29 -3.74
N LEU A 14 -2.26 4.96 -2.62
CA LEU A 14 -2.39 3.63 -2.00
C LEU A 14 -3.77 3.47 -1.35
N HIS A 15 -4.23 2.22 -1.22
CA HIS A 15 -5.38 1.91 -0.37
C HIS A 15 -5.16 2.46 1.05
N PRO A 16 -6.13 3.15 1.68
CA PRO A 16 -5.95 3.82 2.98
C PRO A 16 -5.37 2.90 4.05
N TRP A 17 -5.84 1.66 4.12
CA TRP A 17 -5.35 0.67 5.07
C TRP A 17 -3.90 0.27 4.80
N LEU A 18 -3.48 0.17 3.52
CA LEU A 18 -2.09 -0.05 3.17
C LEU A 18 -1.21 1.13 3.60
N ASN A 19 -1.65 2.35 3.31
CA ASN A 19 -0.93 3.56 3.70
C ASN A 19 -0.75 3.67 5.22
N TYR A 20 -1.78 3.32 6.00
CA TYR A 20 -1.69 3.25 7.46
C TYR A 20 -0.66 2.21 7.92
N LYS A 21 -0.72 0.98 7.38
CA LYS A 21 0.22 -0.09 7.71
C LYS A 21 1.65 0.21 7.27
N LEU A 22 1.83 0.88 6.14
CA LEU A 22 3.13 1.41 5.73
C LEU A 22 3.69 2.39 6.77
N GLY A 23 2.87 3.30 7.29
CA GLY A 23 3.28 4.20 8.38
C GLY A 23 3.74 3.45 9.63
N LEU A 24 3.04 2.38 10.01
CA LEU A 24 3.45 1.53 11.13
C LEU A 24 4.77 0.81 10.83
N LEU A 25 4.92 0.26 9.62
CA LEU A 25 6.16 -0.42 9.20
C LEU A 25 7.37 0.52 9.31
N LEU A 26 7.27 1.72 8.73
CA LEU A 26 8.34 2.72 8.77
C LEU A 26 8.74 3.04 10.21
N LYS A 27 7.77 3.31 11.08
CA LYS A 27 8.01 3.60 12.50
C LYS A 27 8.69 2.45 13.24
N GLU A 28 8.29 1.19 12.97
CA GLU A 28 8.91 0.03 13.61
C GLU A 28 10.30 -0.28 13.05
N CYS A 29 10.53 -0.06 11.74
CA CYS A 29 11.85 -0.17 11.14
C CYS A 29 12.82 0.88 11.71
N GLU A 30 12.37 2.14 11.86
CA GLU A 30 13.17 3.22 12.47
C GLU A 30 13.63 2.88 13.87
N LYS A 31 12.76 2.31 14.72
CA LYS A 31 13.12 1.83 16.07
C LYS A 31 14.20 0.74 16.06
N ASN A 32 14.33 0.02 14.97
CA ASN A 32 15.36 -1.00 14.76
C ASN A 32 16.58 -0.47 14.00
N GLY A 33 16.71 0.85 13.81
CA GLY A 33 17.80 1.46 13.06
C GLY A 33 17.77 1.19 11.56
N ILE A 34 16.62 0.72 11.01
CA ILE A 34 16.47 0.38 9.61
C ILE A 34 15.68 1.47 8.91
N TYR A 35 16.25 2.07 7.88
CA TYR A 35 15.63 3.13 7.10
C TYR A 35 15.35 2.61 5.69
N LEU A 36 14.16 2.89 5.16
CA LEU A 36 13.68 2.34 3.90
C LEU A 36 13.52 3.43 2.84
N ILE A 37 13.74 3.05 1.60
CA ILE A 37 13.21 3.73 0.42
C ILE A 37 11.94 2.99 0.03
N ILE A 38 10.82 3.70 -0.12
CA ILE A 38 9.62 3.14 -0.74
C ILE A 38 9.72 3.49 -2.22
N THR A 39 10.02 2.46 -3.02
CA THR A 39 10.43 2.60 -4.42
C THR A 39 9.24 2.57 -5.37
N GLU A 40 8.21 1.79 -5.05
CA GLU A 40 7.07 1.57 -5.93
C GLU A 40 5.76 1.51 -5.14
N GLY A 41 4.65 1.93 -5.77
CA GLY A 41 3.32 1.96 -5.16
C GLY A 41 2.22 1.61 -6.15
N LEU A 42 1.25 2.52 -6.37
CA LEU A 42 0.22 2.33 -7.38
C LEU A 42 0.83 2.44 -8.78
N ARG A 43 0.64 1.40 -9.59
CA ARG A 43 0.97 1.39 -11.02
C ARG A 43 -0.26 1.63 -11.88
N THR A 44 -0.18 2.56 -12.82
CA THR A 44 -1.20 2.72 -13.87
C THR A 44 -1.12 1.57 -14.87
N LYS A 45 -2.20 1.35 -15.65
CA LYS A 45 -2.19 0.38 -16.75
C LYS A 45 -1.04 0.63 -17.71
N ALA A 46 -0.87 1.88 -18.19
CA ALA A 46 0.18 2.24 -19.14
C ALA A 46 1.60 1.99 -18.57
N TYR A 47 1.84 2.33 -17.30
CA TYR A 47 3.12 2.05 -16.67
C TYR A 47 3.37 0.55 -16.52
N GLN A 48 2.36 -0.22 -16.14
CA GLN A 48 2.48 -1.68 -16.06
C GLN A 48 2.76 -2.30 -17.45
N ASP A 49 2.14 -1.78 -18.52
CA ASP A 49 2.42 -2.22 -19.90
C ASP A 49 3.85 -1.87 -20.31
N SER A 50 4.38 -0.69 -19.93
CA SER A 50 5.76 -0.31 -20.20
C SER A 50 6.77 -1.24 -19.50
N LEU A 51 6.49 -1.66 -18.27
CA LEU A 51 7.30 -2.64 -17.55
C LEU A 51 7.20 -4.04 -18.17
N TYR A 52 6.02 -4.43 -18.64
CA TYR A 52 5.81 -5.71 -19.32
C TYR A 52 6.54 -5.79 -20.66
N ALA A 53 6.70 -4.68 -21.35
CA ALA A 53 7.43 -4.60 -22.60
C ALA A 53 8.95 -4.81 -22.45
N GLN A 54 9.54 -4.54 -21.27
CA GLN A 54 10.97 -4.73 -21.02
C GLN A 54 11.36 -6.20 -21.15
N GLY A 55 12.44 -6.45 -21.88
CA GLY A 55 12.92 -7.80 -22.19
C GLY A 55 12.02 -8.60 -23.15
N ARG A 56 11.01 -7.95 -23.77
CA ARG A 56 10.13 -8.53 -24.79
C ARG A 56 10.12 -7.71 -26.07
N THR A 57 9.44 -6.58 -26.08
CA THR A 57 9.35 -5.65 -27.23
C THR A 57 10.23 -4.41 -27.04
N LYS A 58 10.82 -4.24 -25.85
CA LYS A 58 11.80 -3.20 -25.51
C LYS A 58 13.04 -3.82 -24.90
N PRO A 59 14.24 -3.20 -25.08
CA PRO A 59 15.45 -3.63 -24.40
C PRO A 59 15.30 -3.70 -22.88
N GLY A 60 16.09 -4.54 -22.21
CA GLY A 60 16.13 -4.68 -20.77
C GLY A 60 15.81 -6.10 -20.31
N VAL A 61 15.72 -6.28 -19.00
CA VAL A 61 15.36 -7.57 -18.38
C VAL A 61 13.86 -7.65 -18.13
N ILE A 62 13.29 -8.85 -18.13
CA ILE A 62 11.90 -9.09 -17.76
C ILE A 62 11.71 -8.79 -16.26
N VAL A 63 10.96 -7.74 -15.94
CA VAL A 63 10.68 -7.29 -14.57
C VAL A 63 9.27 -7.64 -14.09
N THR A 64 8.38 -8.06 -14.99
CA THR A 64 7.01 -8.48 -14.64
C THR A 64 6.43 -9.42 -15.71
N ASN A 65 5.61 -10.38 -15.26
CA ASN A 65 4.81 -11.23 -16.15
C ASN A 65 3.33 -10.78 -16.25
N ALA A 66 3.00 -9.63 -15.67
CA ALA A 66 1.65 -9.07 -15.65
C ALA A 66 1.51 -7.97 -16.70
N PRO A 67 0.81 -8.17 -17.84
CA PRO A 67 0.46 -7.07 -18.74
C PRO A 67 -0.55 -6.12 -18.07
N GLY A 68 -0.54 -4.84 -18.47
CA GLY A 68 -1.30 -3.80 -17.80
C GLY A 68 -2.82 -4.00 -17.85
N ASN A 69 -3.34 -4.55 -18.96
CA ASN A 69 -4.78 -4.83 -19.10
C ASN A 69 -5.24 -6.04 -18.26
N SER A 70 -4.32 -6.88 -17.79
CA SER A 70 -4.65 -8.04 -16.97
C SER A 70 -5.10 -7.69 -15.55
N TYR A 71 -4.70 -6.53 -15.02
CA TYR A 71 -4.88 -6.18 -13.60
C TYR A 71 -4.43 -7.28 -12.64
N SER A 72 -3.42 -8.05 -13.02
CA SER A 72 -2.90 -9.16 -12.22
C SER A 72 -1.81 -8.74 -11.23
N SER A 73 -1.23 -7.54 -11.39
CA SER A 73 -0.31 -6.96 -10.40
C SER A 73 -1.07 -6.30 -9.24
N GLN A 74 -0.65 -6.59 -8.00
CA GLN A 74 -1.21 -5.95 -6.79
C GLN A 74 -0.95 -4.43 -6.75
N HIS A 75 0.11 -3.96 -7.40
CA HIS A 75 0.39 -2.53 -7.57
C HIS A 75 -0.73 -1.82 -8.34
N GLN A 76 -1.33 -2.44 -9.34
CA GLN A 76 -2.43 -1.84 -10.10
C GLN A 76 -3.70 -1.62 -9.26
N TRP A 77 -3.77 -2.22 -8.07
CA TRP A 77 -4.87 -2.07 -7.12
C TRP A 77 -4.53 -1.16 -5.93
N GLY A 78 -3.30 -0.62 -5.89
CA GLY A 78 -2.82 0.19 -4.78
C GLY A 78 -2.79 -0.54 -3.44
N ILE A 79 -2.66 -1.88 -3.45
CA ILE A 79 -2.62 -2.72 -2.26
C ILE A 79 -1.24 -3.32 -1.99
N ALA A 80 -0.22 -2.89 -2.73
CA ALA A 80 1.17 -3.28 -2.57
C ALA A 80 2.11 -2.09 -2.69
N PHE A 81 3.31 -2.23 -2.14
CA PHE A 81 4.45 -1.35 -2.34
C PHE A 81 5.75 -2.16 -2.30
N ASP A 82 6.77 -1.64 -2.96
CA ASP A 82 8.11 -2.21 -2.93
C ASP A 82 9.06 -1.33 -2.11
N ILE A 83 10.12 -1.94 -1.58
CA ILE A 83 11.11 -1.29 -0.74
C ILE A 83 12.53 -1.50 -1.27
N ALA A 84 13.42 -0.59 -0.84
CA ALA A 84 14.86 -0.85 -0.74
C ALA A 84 15.35 -0.34 0.62
N ILE A 85 16.54 -0.77 1.04
CA ILE A 85 17.19 -0.21 2.23
C ILE A 85 17.75 1.17 1.88
N ASN A 86 17.53 2.18 2.72
CA ASN A 86 18.05 3.52 2.48
C ASN A 86 19.52 3.64 2.93
N ASP A 87 20.34 2.86 2.26
CA ASP A 87 21.79 2.85 2.37
C ASP A 87 22.37 2.37 1.03
N SER A 88 23.21 3.18 0.39
CA SER A 88 23.72 2.90 -0.98
C SER A 88 24.50 1.60 -1.09
N LYS A 89 25.18 1.18 -0.01
CA LYS A 89 25.94 -0.07 0.05
C LYS A 89 25.07 -1.29 0.36
N LEU A 90 23.83 -1.07 0.85
CA LEU A 90 22.95 -2.11 1.39
C LEU A 90 21.57 -2.14 0.74
N LEU A 91 21.39 -1.47 -0.42
CA LEU A 91 20.07 -1.28 -1.08
C LEU A 91 19.19 -2.54 -1.09
N TYR A 92 19.78 -3.67 -1.47
CA TYR A 92 19.08 -4.96 -1.62
C TYR A 92 19.66 -6.03 -0.69
N ASN A 93 20.20 -5.63 0.46
CA ASN A 93 20.75 -6.57 1.44
C ASN A 93 19.68 -7.52 1.96
N ASP A 94 19.76 -8.80 1.58
CA ASP A 94 18.75 -9.83 1.88
C ASP A 94 18.53 -10.00 3.40
N LYS A 95 19.57 -9.96 4.21
CA LYS A 95 19.47 -10.09 5.67
C LYS A 95 18.64 -8.96 6.28
N LEU A 96 18.84 -7.71 5.81
CA LEU A 96 18.04 -6.57 6.27
C LEU A 96 16.61 -6.63 5.74
N ILE A 97 16.41 -7.01 4.48
CA ILE A 97 15.08 -7.18 3.89
C ILE A 97 14.28 -8.23 4.65
N ARG A 98 14.86 -9.38 5.00
CA ARG A 98 14.22 -10.40 5.85
C ARG A 98 13.89 -9.88 7.25
N LYS A 99 14.73 -9.03 7.83
CA LYS A 99 14.43 -8.33 9.09
C LYS A 99 13.20 -7.43 8.96
N VAL A 100 13.14 -6.64 7.88
CA VAL A 100 11.95 -5.82 7.55
C VAL A 100 10.72 -6.70 7.35
N ALA A 101 10.83 -7.83 6.65
CA ALA A 101 9.74 -8.77 6.45
C ALA A 101 9.22 -9.36 7.77
N LYS A 102 10.10 -9.67 8.73
CA LYS A 102 9.71 -10.10 10.08
C LYS A 102 8.89 -9.01 10.80
N ILE A 103 9.34 -7.75 10.74
CA ILE A 103 8.61 -6.60 11.30
C ILE A 103 7.26 -6.42 10.59
N ALA A 104 7.23 -6.46 9.27
CA ALA A 104 6.03 -6.29 8.46
C ALA A 104 4.95 -7.35 8.75
N LYS A 105 5.35 -8.61 8.98
CA LYS A 105 4.46 -9.73 9.31
C LYS A 105 3.98 -9.74 10.76
N SER A 106 4.55 -8.94 11.64
CA SER A 106 4.16 -8.87 13.05
C SER A 106 2.68 -8.52 13.22
N LYS A 107 2.06 -8.92 14.36
CA LYS A 107 0.66 -8.56 14.69
C LYS A 107 0.42 -7.04 14.66
N LYS A 108 1.43 -6.25 15.01
CA LYS A 108 1.36 -4.79 15.03
C LYS A 108 1.22 -4.19 13.63
N VAL A 109 1.98 -4.66 12.65
CA VAL A 109 1.96 -4.17 11.28
C VAL A 109 0.98 -4.98 10.43
N GLY A 110 1.11 -6.32 10.38
CA GLY A 110 0.17 -7.24 9.74
C GLY A 110 0.10 -7.11 8.22
N LEU A 111 1.24 -6.90 7.56
CA LEU A 111 1.40 -7.01 6.11
C LEU A 111 1.78 -8.44 5.71
N LYS A 112 1.62 -8.76 4.45
CA LYS A 112 2.16 -9.95 3.79
C LYS A 112 3.39 -9.58 2.97
N TRP A 113 4.22 -10.58 2.69
CA TRP A 113 5.52 -10.43 2.01
C TRP A 113 5.62 -11.35 0.81
N GLY A 114 6.06 -10.83 -0.35
CA GLY A 114 6.23 -11.59 -1.59
C GLY A 114 7.36 -12.62 -1.53
N GLY A 115 8.32 -12.45 -0.62
CA GLY A 115 9.35 -13.46 -0.36
C GLY A 115 8.83 -14.80 0.18
N ASN A 116 7.54 -14.88 0.54
CA ASN A 116 6.88 -16.14 0.91
C ASN A 116 6.15 -16.82 -0.28
N TRP A 117 6.18 -16.24 -1.48
CA TRP A 117 5.56 -16.85 -2.65
C TRP A 117 6.37 -18.05 -3.14
N LYS A 118 5.65 -19.07 -3.68
CA LYS A 118 6.29 -20.32 -4.13
C LYS A 118 6.79 -20.26 -5.58
N SER A 119 6.11 -19.51 -6.45
CA SER A 119 6.38 -19.51 -7.89
C SER A 119 7.31 -18.37 -8.33
N ILE A 120 7.11 -17.17 -7.80
CA ILE A 120 7.94 -15.99 -8.12
C ILE A 120 8.22 -15.30 -6.80
N VAL A 121 9.39 -15.58 -6.23
CA VAL A 121 9.84 -14.96 -4.98
C VAL A 121 10.17 -13.49 -5.25
N ASP A 122 9.49 -12.58 -4.56
CA ASP A 122 9.76 -11.15 -4.62
C ASP A 122 10.05 -10.61 -3.21
N ASN A 123 11.32 -10.49 -2.90
CA ASN A 123 11.79 -10.08 -1.58
C ASN A 123 11.52 -8.60 -1.27
N LEU A 124 11.27 -7.76 -2.28
CA LEU A 124 11.04 -6.33 -2.08
C LEU A 124 9.56 -6.00 -1.88
N HIS A 125 8.67 -6.92 -2.22
CA HIS A 125 7.22 -6.73 -2.32
C HIS A 125 6.47 -6.96 -1.02
N PHE A 126 5.69 -5.96 -0.57
CA PHE A 126 4.81 -6.02 0.60
C PHE A 126 3.39 -5.64 0.24
N TYR A 127 2.39 -6.36 0.79
CA TYR A 127 1.01 -6.18 0.38
C TYR A 127 -0.03 -6.46 1.47
N LEU A 128 -1.27 -6.00 1.23
CA LEU A 128 -2.43 -6.34 2.06
C LEU A 128 -2.92 -7.75 1.72
N GLY A 129 -2.87 -8.66 2.70
CA GLY A 129 -3.33 -10.05 2.52
C GLY A 129 -4.84 -10.26 2.52
N LYS A 130 -5.66 -9.22 2.70
CA LYS A 130 -7.13 -9.30 2.76
C LYS A 130 -7.76 -9.98 1.55
N TRP A 131 -7.17 -9.80 0.37
CA TRP A 131 -7.67 -10.36 -0.90
C TRP A 131 -6.85 -11.56 -1.39
N GLY A 132 -5.97 -12.11 -0.54
CA GLY A 132 -5.07 -13.21 -0.90
C GLY A 132 -3.74 -12.74 -1.48
N SER A 133 -2.97 -13.70 -2.01
CA SER A 133 -1.68 -13.46 -2.66
C SER A 133 -1.82 -13.05 -4.14
N THR A 134 -3.00 -13.17 -4.72
CA THR A 134 -3.31 -12.81 -6.13
C THR A 134 -4.41 -11.76 -6.20
N THR A 135 -4.60 -11.16 -7.37
CA THR A 135 -5.64 -10.16 -7.62
C THR A 135 -6.97 -10.75 -8.12
N LYS A 136 -7.07 -12.09 -8.26
CA LYS A 136 -8.26 -12.76 -8.83
C LYS A 136 -9.56 -12.31 -8.16
N LYS A 137 -9.58 -12.25 -6.82
CA LYS A 137 -10.76 -11.83 -6.04
C LYS A 137 -11.12 -10.36 -6.31
N LEU A 138 -10.14 -9.46 -6.38
CA LEU A 138 -10.35 -8.05 -6.71
C LEU A 138 -10.90 -7.88 -8.12
N LYS A 139 -10.29 -8.55 -9.09
CA LYS A 139 -10.72 -8.51 -10.49
C LYS A 139 -12.15 -9.04 -10.66
N LYS A 140 -12.49 -10.18 -10.04
CA LYS A 140 -13.85 -10.73 -10.05
C LYS A 140 -14.87 -9.78 -9.46
N THR A 141 -14.52 -9.07 -8.34
CA THR A 141 -15.48 -8.23 -7.62
C THR A 141 -15.61 -6.84 -8.23
N TYR A 142 -14.51 -6.24 -8.70
CA TYR A 142 -14.46 -4.81 -9.09
C TYR A 142 -14.10 -4.58 -10.57
N GLY A 143 -13.53 -5.57 -11.25
CA GLY A 143 -13.08 -5.47 -12.65
C GLY A 143 -11.77 -4.65 -12.79
N TYR A 144 -11.76 -3.41 -12.32
CA TYR A 144 -10.63 -2.48 -12.43
C TYR A 144 -10.49 -1.54 -11.22
N PHE A 145 -9.36 -0.85 -11.13
CA PHE A 145 -8.97 -0.05 -9.96
C PHE A 145 -9.97 1.04 -9.58
N ASP A 146 -10.54 1.78 -10.54
CA ASP A 146 -11.42 2.93 -10.21
C ASP A 146 -12.71 2.48 -9.52
N LYS A 147 -13.29 1.34 -9.89
CA LYS A 147 -14.42 0.75 -9.14
C LYS A 147 -13.99 0.37 -7.71
N PHE A 148 -12.82 -0.25 -7.57
CA PHE A 148 -12.29 -0.58 -6.25
C PHE A 148 -12.02 0.67 -5.41
N LYS A 149 -11.42 1.71 -5.99
CA LYS A 149 -11.13 2.98 -5.33
C LYS A 149 -12.39 3.65 -4.76
N LYS A 150 -13.52 3.57 -5.46
CA LYS A 150 -14.82 4.09 -4.98
C LYS A 150 -15.29 3.44 -3.68
N THR A 151 -14.80 2.26 -3.31
CA THR A 151 -15.19 1.58 -2.06
C THR A 151 -14.59 2.22 -0.80
N TRP A 152 -13.54 3.02 -0.96
CA TRP A 152 -12.83 3.65 0.15
C TRP A 152 -12.57 5.15 -0.05
N THR A 153 -13.18 5.75 -1.04
CA THR A 153 -13.24 7.21 -1.23
C THR A 153 -14.68 7.67 -1.25
N GLY A 154 -14.95 8.87 -0.76
CA GLY A 154 -16.28 9.47 -0.78
C GLY A 154 -16.21 10.96 -0.54
N LYS A 155 -17.21 11.69 -1.06
CA LYS A 155 -17.44 13.09 -0.72
C LYS A 155 -18.41 13.18 0.44
N LEU A 156 -18.15 14.09 1.37
CA LEU A 156 -19.06 14.35 2.47
C LEU A 156 -20.32 15.04 1.97
N ARG A 157 -21.48 14.60 2.48
CA ARG A 157 -22.79 15.18 2.15
C ARG A 157 -23.18 16.35 3.05
N CYS A 158 -22.52 16.48 4.21
CA CYS A 158 -22.72 17.56 5.19
C CYS A 158 -21.42 17.82 5.93
N ASN A 159 -21.33 18.97 6.60
CA ASN A 159 -20.25 19.25 7.52
C ASN A 159 -20.22 18.21 8.64
N THR A 160 -19.05 17.75 9.03
CA THR A 160 -18.88 16.79 10.12
C THR A 160 -17.62 17.08 10.93
N TYR A 161 -17.41 16.32 12.00
CA TYR A 161 -16.26 16.48 12.87
C TYR A 161 -15.36 15.25 12.84
N LEU A 162 -14.06 15.46 12.65
CA LEU A 162 -13.08 14.46 13.03
C LEU A 162 -12.99 14.43 14.55
N ARG A 163 -13.09 13.25 15.15
CA ARG A 163 -13.06 13.07 16.60
C ARG A 163 -11.92 12.14 17.02
N LYS A 164 -11.43 12.35 18.25
CA LYS A 164 -10.35 11.51 18.83
C LYS A 164 -10.79 10.06 19.04
N GLY A 165 -12.07 9.81 19.25
CA GLY A 165 -12.63 8.48 19.55
C GLY A 165 -13.86 8.14 18.73
N ARG A 166 -14.45 6.96 18.98
CA ARG A 166 -15.61 6.44 18.24
C ARG A 166 -16.94 7.04 18.67
N LEU A 167 -17.01 7.60 19.88
CA LEU A 167 -18.25 8.16 20.43
C LEU A 167 -18.46 9.58 19.93
N PHE A 168 -19.72 9.97 19.75
CA PHE A 168 -20.10 11.36 19.41
C PHE A 168 -19.69 12.37 20.49
N THR A 169 -19.56 11.93 21.74
CA THR A 169 -19.06 12.71 22.87
C THR A 169 -17.55 12.87 22.89
N SER A 170 -16.79 12.09 22.09
CA SER A 170 -15.34 12.19 22.02
C SER A 170 -14.89 13.57 21.54
N LYS A 171 -13.75 14.04 22.05
CA LYS A 171 -13.17 15.36 21.71
C LYS A 171 -13.15 15.59 20.20
N LYS A 172 -13.74 16.69 19.75
CA LYS A 172 -13.66 17.19 18.38
C LYS A 172 -12.22 17.62 18.10
N LEU A 173 -11.66 17.18 16.99
CA LEU A 173 -10.30 17.55 16.55
C LEU A 173 -10.32 18.63 15.47
N MET A 174 -11.24 18.50 14.51
CA MET A 174 -11.44 19.48 13.44
C MET A 174 -12.81 19.29 12.80
N THR A 175 -13.28 20.31 12.10
CA THR A 175 -14.44 20.24 11.20
C THR A 175 -13.94 19.80 9.81
N ILE A 176 -14.71 18.92 9.16
CA ILE A 176 -14.52 18.53 7.77
C ILE A 176 -15.74 19.04 7.00
N GLN A 177 -15.51 19.80 5.94
CA GLN A 177 -16.56 20.50 5.22
C GLN A 177 -17.33 19.58 4.26
N LYS A 178 -18.60 19.93 3.99
CA LYS A 178 -19.38 19.32 2.93
C LYS A 178 -18.63 19.42 1.59
N GLY A 179 -18.65 18.36 0.82
CA GLY A 179 -17.97 18.29 -0.49
C GLY A 179 -16.53 17.82 -0.43
N GLU A 180 -15.87 17.86 0.74
CA GLU A 180 -14.50 17.32 0.87
C GLU A 180 -14.46 15.82 0.57
N THR A 181 -13.39 15.41 -0.13
CA THR A 181 -13.16 14.00 -0.41
C THR A 181 -12.42 13.35 0.76
N VAL A 182 -13.03 12.34 1.33
CA VAL A 182 -12.47 11.57 2.44
C VAL A 182 -12.08 10.17 1.99
N ARG A 183 -11.09 9.62 2.68
CA ARG A 183 -10.60 8.25 2.46
C ARG A 183 -10.93 7.41 3.69
N ILE A 184 -11.68 6.33 3.47
CA ILE A 184 -12.21 5.49 4.54
C ILE A 184 -11.23 4.35 4.83
N LEU A 185 -10.66 4.31 6.04
CA LEU A 185 -9.77 3.22 6.48
C LEU A 185 -10.54 1.91 6.68
N CYS A 186 -11.66 1.97 7.39
CA CYS A 186 -12.55 0.83 7.60
C CYS A 186 -13.96 1.31 7.95
N LYS A 187 -14.95 0.47 7.67
CA LYS A 187 -16.33 0.67 8.15
C LYS A 187 -16.49 -0.03 9.50
N SER A 188 -17.04 0.66 10.50
CA SER A 188 -17.41 0.03 11.75
C SER A 188 -18.63 -0.87 11.57
N LYS A 189 -18.64 -2.06 12.21
CA LYS A 189 -19.82 -2.93 12.22
C LYS A 189 -20.90 -2.43 13.19
N VAL A 190 -20.55 -1.57 14.14
CA VAL A 190 -21.41 -1.18 15.28
C VAL A 190 -22.00 0.22 15.11
N SER A 191 -21.48 1.03 14.21
CA SER A 191 -22.01 2.37 13.94
C SER A 191 -21.80 2.72 12.48
N ARG A 192 -22.69 3.57 11.92
CA ARG A 192 -22.54 4.13 10.56
C ARG A 192 -21.34 5.10 10.43
N VAL A 193 -20.44 5.09 11.39
CA VAL A 193 -19.27 5.96 11.45
C VAL A 193 -18.09 5.26 10.75
N ALA A 194 -17.60 5.86 9.69
CA ALA A 194 -16.37 5.46 9.05
C ALA A 194 -15.16 6.05 9.79
N LYS A 195 -14.07 5.31 9.92
CA LYS A 195 -12.78 5.87 10.29
C LYS A 195 -12.17 6.54 9.05
N ILE A 196 -11.94 7.81 9.16
CA ILE A 196 -11.29 8.64 8.14
C ILE A 196 -9.78 8.63 8.33
#